data_1a9d8beac7317f3dd4b129b30fd2a44e
#
_entry.id   1a9d8beac7317f3dd4b129b30fd2a44e
#
_cell.length_a   1.000
_cell.length_b   1.000
_cell.length_c   1.000
_cell.angle_alpha   90.00
_cell.angle_beta   90.00
_cell.angle_gamma   90.00
#
_symmetry.space_group_name_H-M   'P 1'
#
loop_
_entity.id
_entity.type
_entity.pdbx_description
1 polymer ?
#
loop_
_entity_poly.entity_id
_entity_poly.type
_entity_poly.pdbx_seq_one_letter_code
_entity_poly.pdbx_strand_id
1 'polypeptide(L)'
;FKHQAYYYRPRQHERAAFDNKSWFRLGESYTEALRAFADRMDIQTGDKLEELIDRYTVEVLPTLSYSAQNNYRQSLRRLRPTMGSNPVAVIVPRLVYQYMDEVQRRKSMHLANQDLKVLNRVLDFAVRWGVIDRHPIKGLVKAYGKRDGLRKGRDRYVEDWELAAWQTVATRQQRAFAAIILLTGIRKSDCLRLMENHVGENTLTVQVAKTGNSIDFVLTDALRAAIAEARSCKPKLSLYLLPNRRGRCYVNEDGLTQTWDGRWRATMEKALEATDLEQAFTQHDLRAKVGSDAENDARAQELLDHTSVAVTRQHYRRKRQAIKPVK
;
A
#
# COMPACT_ATOMS: atom_id res chain seq x y z
N PHE A 1 -32.69 9.72 -18.98
CA PHE A 1 -32.72 10.95 -18.17
C PHE A 1 -33.57 11.98 -18.89
N LYS A 2 -34.79 12.23 -18.43
CA LYS A 2 -35.71 13.21 -19.00
C LYS A 2 -36.12 14.18 -17.90
N HIS A 3 -36.14 15.47 -18.18
CA HIS A 3 -36.56 16.51 -17.20
C HIS A 3 -35.80 16.46 -15.87
N GLN A 4 -34.47 16.26 -15.89
CA GLN A 4 -33.61 16.18 -14.71
C GLN A 4 -33.98 15.07 -13.70
N ALA A 5 -34.66 14.02 -14.14
CA ALA A 5 -35.04 12.90 -13.31
C ALA A 5 -34.83 11.54 -13.99
N TYR A 6 -34.72 10.50 -13.18
CA TYR A 6 -34.63 9.12 -13.63
C TYR A 6 -36.04 8.51 -13.70
N TYR A 7 -36.30 7.81 -14.81
CA TYR A 7 -37.57 7.12 -15.07
C TYR A 7 -37.29 5.65 -15.34
N TYR A 8 -38.20 4.80 -14.91
CA TYR A 8 -38.22 3.37 -15.20
C TYR A 8 -39.41 3.03 -16.08
N ARG A 9 -39.18 2.10 -17.02
CA ARG A 9 -40.24 1.53 -17.86
C ARG A 9 -40.47 0.09 -17.40
N PRO A 10 -41.47 -0.20 -16.53
CA PRO A 10 -41.75 -1.52 -16.02
C PRO A 10 -42.11 -2.51 -17.14
N ARG A 11 -41.63 -3.74 -17.06
CA ARG A 11 -42.10 -4.85 -17.88
C ARG A 11 -43.55 -5.19 -17.51
N GLN A 12 -44.26 -5.94 -18.35
CA GLN A 12 -45.66 -6.20 -18.15
C GLN A 12 -45.97 -6.84 -16.76
N HIS A 13 -45.12 -7.74 -16.32
CA HIS A 13 -45.27 -8.43 -15.01
C HIS A 13 -44.85 -7.56 -13.81
N GLU A 14 -44.14 -6.46 -14.02
CA GLU A 14 -43.68 -5.55 -12.99
C GLU A 14 -44.62 -4.36 -12.79
N ARG A 15 -45.58 -4.12 -13.70
CA ARG A 15 -46.40 -2.91 -13.71
C ARG A 15 -47.19 -2.69 -12.44
N ALA A 16 -47.67 -3.76 -11.81
CA ALA A 16 -48.40 -3.66 -10.54
C ALA A 16 -47.55 -2.98 -9.45
N ALA A 17 -46.24 -3.24 -9.39
CA ALA A 17 -45.34 -2.61 -8.43
C ALA A 17 -45.10 -1.11 -8.73
N PHE A 18 -45.39 -0.64 -9.94
CA PHE A 18 -45.18 0.74 -10.39
C PHE A 18 -46.49 1.46 -10.74
N ASP A 19 -47.52 1.28 -9.95
CA ASP A 19 -48.82 1.93 -10.06
C ASP A 19 -49.48 1.74 -11.45
N ASN A 20 -49.18 0.62 -12.14
CA ASN A 20 -49.60 0.31 -13.50
C ASN A 20 -49.17 1.35 -14.59
N LYS A 21 -48.21 2.20 -14.28
CA LYS A 21 -47.71 3.24 -15.20
C LYS A 21 -46.77 2.62 -16.23
N SER A 22 -46.83 3.15 -17.46
CA SER A 22 -45.88 2.78 -18.52
C SER A 22 -44.48 3.37 -18.32
N TRP A 23 -44.41 4.49 -17.58
CA TRP A 23 -43.21 5.17 -17.14
C TRP A 23 -43.40 5.64 -15.71
N PHE A 24 -42.44 5.30 -14.86
CA PHE A 24 -42.46 5.67 -13.44
C PHE A 24 -41.26 6.55 -13.11
N ARG A 25 -41.48 7.71 -12.47
CA ARG A 25 -40.41 8.59 -11.99
C ARG A 25 -39.80 8.00 -10.72
N LEU A 26 -38.48 7.73 -10.75
CA LEU A 26 -37.78 7.11 -9.63
C LEU A 26 -37.05 8.12 -8.74
N GLY A 27 -36.63 9.29 -9.25
CA GLY A 27 -35.92 10.29 -8.47
C GLY A 27 -35.07 11.23 -9.33
N GLU A 28 -34.47 12.22 -8.69
CA GLU A 28 -33.62 13.22 -9.37
C GLU A 28 -32.16 12.78 -9.40
N SER A 29 -31.72 11.99 -8.43
CA SER A 29 -30.41 11.36 -8.43
C SER A 29 -30.47 9.86 -8.76
N TYR A 30 -29.38 9.32 -9.28
CA TYR A 30 -29.28 7.89 -9.58
C TYR A 30 -29.43 7.02 -8.31
N THR A 31 -28.91 7.49 -7.19
CA THR A 31 -29.03 6.80 -5.90
C THR A 31 -30.47 6.75 -5.40
N GLU A 32 -31.20 7.87 -5.51
CA GLU A 32 -32.65 7.90 -5.20
C GLU A 32 -33.44 6.97 -6.11
N ALA A 33 -33.12 6.99 -7.41
CA ALA A 33 -33.78 6.14 -8.38
C ALA A 33 -33.60 4.65 -8.09
N LEU A 34 -32.39 4.25 -7.68
CA LEU A 34 -32.12 2.86 -7.30
C LEU A 34 -32.87 2.44 -6.03
N ARG A 35 -32.95 3.32 -5.03
CA ARG A 35 -33.69 3.06 -3.79
C ARG A 35 -35.20 2.91 -4.09
N ALA A 36 -35.76 3.89 -4.80
CA ALA A 36 -37.18 3.84 -5.17
C ALA A 36 -37.54 2.63 -6.03
N PHE A 37 -36.63 2.16 -6.88
CA PHE A 37 -36.78 0.92 -7.64
C PHE A 37 -36.77 -0.30 -6.73
N ALA A 38 -35.77 -0.39 -5.82
CA ALA A 38 -35.64 -1.52 -4.90
C ALA A 38 -36.84 -1.63 -3.97
N ASP A 39 -37.31 -0.50 -3.43
CA ASP A 39 -38.51 -0.45 -2.56
C ASP A 39 -39.78 -0.93 -3.28
N ARG A 40 -39.92 -0.57 -4.57
CA ARG A 40 -41.10 -0.95 -5.37
C ARG A 40 -41.09 -2.41 -5.83
N MET A 41 -39.94 -2.96 -6.03
CA MET A 41 -39.78 -4.37 -6.45
C MET A 41 -39.82 -5.34 -5.26
N ASP A 42 -40.12 -4.84 -4.05
CA ASP A 42 -40.04 -5.63 -2.81
C ASP A 42 -38.71 -6.39 -2.70
N ILE A 43 -37.67 -5.82 -3.30
CA ILE A 43 -36.32 -6.25 -3.04
C ILE A 43 -36.14 -5.91 -1.58
N GLN A 44 -36.28 -6.92 -0.70
CA GLN A 44 -35.98 -6.74 0.72
C GLN A 44 -34.71 -5.90 0.79
N THR A 45 -34.85 -4.72 1.36
CA THR A 45 -33.72 -3.82 1.61
C THR A 45 -32.87 -4.51 2.66
N GLY A 46 -32.12 -5.53 2.20
CA GLY A 46 -31.19 -6.26 3.03
C GLY A 46 -30.19 -5.31 3.66
N ASP A 47 -29.35 -5.83 4.50
CA ASP A 47 -28.37 -5.08 5.27
C ASP A 47 -27.72 -3.95 4.46
N LYS A 48 -27.70 -2.75 5.04
CA LYS A 48 -27.03 -1.61 4.44
C LYS A 48 -25.51 -1.82 4.45
N LEU A 49 -24.82 -1.21 3.50
CA LEU A 49 -23.36 -1.30 3.46
C LEU A 49 -22.73 -0.80 4.77
N GLU A 50 -23.32 0.18 5.45
CA GLU A 50 -22.80 0.68 6.74
C GLU A 50 -22.83 -0.38 7.85
N GLU A 51 -23.86 -1.23 7.88
CA GLU A 51 -23.97 -2.34 8.82
C GLU A 51 -22.89 -3.41 8.57
N LEU A 52 -22.61 -3.70 7.28
CA LEU A 52 -21.50 -4.57 6.90
C LEU A 52 -20.14 -3.96 7.26
N ILE A 53 -19.99 -2.65 7.07
CA ILE A 53 -18.77 -1.92 7.47
C ILE A 53 -18.56 -2.03 8.98
N ASP A 54 -19.62 -1.89 9.78
CA ASP A 54 -19.55 -2.01 11.23
C ASP A 54 -19.19 -3.42 11.67
N ARG A 55 -19.85 -4.43 11.13
CA ARG A 55 -19.51 -5.82 11.37
C ARG A 55 -18.07 -6.14 10.96
N TYR A 56 -17.65 -5.69 9.78
CA TYR A 56 -16.27 -5.86 9.30
C TYR A 56 -15.24 -5.19 10.23
N THR A 57 -15.59 -4.02 10.75
CA THR A 57 -14.72 -3.25 11.67
C THR A 57 -14.54 -3.96 13.00
N VAL A 58 -15.56 -4.66 13.49
CA VAL A 58 -15.52 -5.39 14.77
C VAL A 58 -14.89 -6.77 14.62
N GLU A 59 -15.31 -7.55 13.60
CA GLU A 59 -14.94 -8.97 13.50
C GLU A 59 -13.63 -9.20 12.70
N VAL A 60 -13.38 -8.41 11.66
CA VAL A 60 -12.29 -8.69 10.71
C VAL A 60 -11.12 -7.74 10.86
N LEU A 61 -11.40 -6.45 11.01
CA LEU A 61 -10.34 -5.44 11.04
C LEU A 61 -9.28 -5.69 12.12
N PRO A 62 -9.62 -6.14 13.35
CA PRO A 62 -8.62 -6.43 14.40
C PRO A 62 -7.67 -7.59 14.06
N THR A 63 -8.05 -8.49 13.15
CA THR A 63 -7.21 -9.62 12.73
C THR A 63 -6.10 -9.22 11.76
N LEU A 64 -6.14 -8.00 11.23
CA LEU A 64 -5.16 -7.48 10.29
C LEU A 64 -3.97 -6.84 11.04
N SER A 65 -2.81 -6.72 10.35
CA SER A 65 -1.70 -5.94 10.87
C SER A 65 -2.11 -4.47 11.10
N TYR A 66 -1.49 -3.80 12.06
CA TYR A 66 -1.79 -2.40 12.38
C TYR A 66 -1.78 -1.46 11.16
N SER A 67 -0.78 -1.58 10.31
CA SER A 67 -0.70 -0.79 9.06
C SER A 67 -1.89 -1.06 8.12
N ALA A 68 -2.29 -2.32 7.97
CA ALA A 68 -3.47 -2.68 7.19
C ALA A 68 -4.74 -2.14 7.83
N GLN A 69 -4.90 -2.27 9.16
CA GLN A 69 -6.04 -1.71 9.89
C GLN A 69 -6.18 -0.20 9.63
N ASN A 70 -5.09 0.56 9.73
CA ASN A 70 -5.11 2.01 9.53
C ASN A 70 -5.54 2.37 8.09
N ASN A 71 -4.97 1.70 7.09
CA ASN A 71 -5.34 1.89 5.69
C ASN A 71 -6.81 1.56 5.43
N TYR A 72 -7.29 0.46 6.00
CA TYR A 72 -8.69 0.05 5.85
C TYR A 72 -9.64 1.02 6.55
N ARG A 73 -9.34 1.44 7.79
CA ARG A 73 -10.14 2.46 8.50
C ARG A 73 -10.28 3.75 7.67
N GLN A 74 -9.22 4.20 7.03
CA GLN A 74 -9.28 5.39 6.19
C GLN A 74 -10.18 5.19 4.96
N SER A 75 -10.11 4.03 4.30
CA SER A 75 -10.99 3.70 3.18
C SER A 75 -12.46 3.59 3.63
N LEU A 76 -12.73 2.89 4.73
CA LEU A 76 -14.07 2.75 5.28
C LEU A 76 -14.68 4.11 5.68
N ARG A 77 -13.86 5.03 6.22
CA ARG A 77 -14.29 6.40 6.52
C ARG A 77 -14.69 7.20 5.27
N ARG A 78 -14.11 6.91 4.10
CA ARG A 78 -14.50 7.55 2.84
C ARG A 78 -15.72 6.88 2.20
N LEU A 79 -15.81 5.56 2.27
CA LEU A 79 -16.92 4.77 1.70
C LEU A 79 -18.23 5.01 2.45
N ARG A 80 -18.19 5.07 3.78
CA ARG A 80 -19.38 5.17 4.64
C ARG A 80 -20.29 6.35 4.31
N PRO A 81 -19.86 7.61 4.26
CA PRO A 81 -20.75 8.74 4.02
C PRO A 81 -21.34 8.77 2.60
N THR A 82 -20.68 8.13 1.63
CA THR A 82 -21.12 8.18 0.23
C THR A 82 -21.98 6.98 -0.15
N MET A 83 -21.67 5.80 0.39
CA MET A 83 -22.29 4.55 -0.03
C MET A 83 -22.93 3.77 1.13
N GLY A 84 -22.64 4.14 2.39
CA GLY A 84 -23.03 3.38 3.57
C GLY A 84 -24.54 3.16 3.72
N SER A 85 -25.32 4.18 3.43
CA SER A 85 -26.80 4.12 3.53
C SER A 85 -27.47 3.32 2.41
N ASN A 86 -26.72 2.85 1.39
CA ASN A 86 -27.28 2.05 0.32
C ASN A 86 -27.44 0.59 0.76
N PRO A 87 -28.58 -0.05 0.46
CA PRO A 87 -28.69 -1.50 0.53
C PRO A 87 -27.62 -2.17 -0.35
N VAL A 88 -27.06 -3.27 0.10
CA VAL A 88 -26.00 -3.96 -0.66
C VAL A 88 -26.47 -4.39 -2.04
N ALA A 89 -27.74 -4.73 -2.17
CA ALA A 89 -28.37 -5.11 -3.45
C ALA A 89 -28.28 -4.01 -4.54
N VAL A 90 -28.17 -2.73 -4.15
CA VAL A 90 -28.08 -1.61 -5.11
C VAL A 90 -26.63 -1.17 -5.37
N ILE A 91 -25.65 -1.84 -4.80
CA ILE A 91 -24.23 -1.59 -5.09
C ILE A 91 -23.88 -2.25 -6.43
N VAL A 92 -24.12 -1.51 -7.50
CA VAL A 92 -23.89 -1.94 -8.88
C VAL A 92 -22.60 -1.29 -9.43
N PRO A 93 -21.97 -1.84 -10.49
CA PRO A 93 -20.74 -1.30 -11.06
C PRO A 93 -20.78 0.19 -11.35
N ARG A 94 -21.90 0.70 -11.89
CA ARG A 94 -22.08 2.12 -12.19
C ARG A 94 -21.91 3.02 -10.96
N LEU A 95 -22.52 2.64 -9.83
CA LEU A 95 -22.43 3.40 -8.58
C LEU A 95 -20.97 3.43 -8.08
N VAL A 96 -20.26 2.31 -8.17
CA VAL A 96 -18.88 2.22 -7.72
C VAL A 96 -17.94 3.03 -8.62
N TYR A 97 -18.12 3.01 -9.95
CA TYR A 97 -17.35 3.87 -10.84
C TYR A 97 -17.61 5.36 -10.58
N GLN A 98 -18.86 5.79 -10.36
CA GLN A 98 -19.15 7.17 -9.99
C GLN A 98 -18.44 7.60 -8.71
N TYR A 99 -18.42 6.72 -7.69
CA TYR A 99 -17.64 6.95 -6.47
C TYR A 99 -16.14 7.06 -6.76
N MET A 100 -15.58 6.13 -7.53
CA MET A 100 -14.15 6.12 -7.87
C MET A 100 -13.73 7.37 -8.63
N ASP A 101 -14.55 7.82 -9.60
CA ASP A 101 -14.32 9.04 -10.39
C ASP A 101 -14.31 10.27 -9.47
N GLU A 102 -15.23 10.33 -8.50
CA GLU A 102 -15.29 11.42 -7.53
C GLU A 102 -14.05 11.43 -6.62
N VAL A 103 -13.63 10.27 -6.11
CA VAL A 103 -12.41 10.15 -5.28
C VAL A 103 -11.16 10.48 -6.10
N GLN A 104 -11.10 10.05 -7.37
CA GLN A 104 -10.02 10.41 -8.28
C GLN A 104 -9.93 11.93 -8.45
N ARG A 105 -11.05 12.58 -8.75
CA ARG A 105 -11.14 14.03 -8.99
C ARG A 105 -10.72 14.84 -7.77
N ARG A 106 -11.18 14.46 -6.57
CA ARG A 106 -10.92 15.20 -5.32
C ARG A 106 -9.60 14.84 -4.66
N LYS A 107 -9.08 13.65 -4.86
CA LYS A 107 -7.91 13.11 -4.14
C LYS A 107 -6.89 12.48 -5.09
N SER A 108 -7.06 11.20 -5.45
CA SER A 108 -6.18 10.51 -6.37
C SER A 108 -6.75 9.15 -6.83
N MET A 109 -6.27 8.66 -7.98
CA MET A 109 -6.55 7.30 -8.46
C MET A 109 -6.08 6.21 -7.51
N HIS A 110 -4.96 6.43 -6.81
CA HIS A 110 -4.45 5.45 -5.82
C HIS A 110 -5.42 5.25 -4.67
N LEU A 111 -6.01 6.32 -4.15
CA LEU A 111 -7.01 6.23 -3.09
C LEU A 111 -8.30 5.59 -3.58
N ALA A 112 -8.77 5.93 -4.79
CA ALA A 112 -9.93 5.28 -5.40
C ALA A 112 -9.71 3.76 -5.56
N ASN A 113 -8.55 3.34 -6.04
CA ASN A 113 -8.17 1.93 -6.15
C ASN A 113 -8.08 1.22 -4.79
N GLN A 114 -7.57 1.93 -3.77
CA GLN A 114 -7.51 1.40 -2.41
C GLN A 114 -8.91 1.22 -1.83
N ASP A 115 -9.80 2.19 -2.04
CA ASP A 115 -11.18 2.11 -1.57
C ASP A 115 -11.94 0.99 -2.28
N LEU A 116 -11.76 0.83 -3.59
CA LEU A 116 -12.30 -0.32 -4.33
C LEU A 116 -11.82 -1.66 -3.75
N LYS A 117 -10.53 -1.76 -3.42
CA LYS A 117 -9.97 -2.98 -2.80
C LYS A 117 -10.64 -3.27 -1.46
N VAL A 118 -10.85 -2.26 -0.63
CA VAL A 118 -11.49 -2.41 0.69
C VAL A 118 -12.97 -2.74 0.53
N LEU A 119 -13.70 -2.07 -0.37
CA LEU A 119 -15.09 -2.37 -0.69
C LEU A 119 -15.27 -3.83 -1.15
N ASN A 120 -14.43 -4.29 -2.10
CA ASN A 120 -14.46 -5.69 -2.52
C ASN A 120 -14.25 -6.64 -1.34
N ARG A 121 -13.36 -6.30 -0.40
CA ARG A 121 -13.10 -7.14 0.77
C ARG A 121 -14.29 -7.19 1.72
N VAL A 122 -14.98 -6.08 1.96
CA VAL A 122 -16.21 -6.03 2.75
C VAL A 122 -17.30 -6.88 2.10
N LEU A 123 -17.47 -6.76 0.79
CA LEU A 123 -18.46 -7.53 0.03
C LEU A 123 -18.12 -9.03 -0.06
N ASP A 124 -16.84 -9.40 -0.14
CA ASP A 124 -16.41 -10.82 -0.02
C ASP A 124 -16.85 -11.41 1.34
N PHE A 125 -16.75 -10.61 2.43
CA PHE A 125 -17.22 -11.03 3.75
C PHE A 125 -18.74 -11.05 3.83
N ALA A 126 -19.47 -10.15 3.15
CA ALA A 126 -20.91 -10.19 3.07
C ALA A 126 -21.43 -11.51 2.45
N VAL A 127 -20.76 -11.98 1.39
CA VAL A 127 -21.01 -13.33 0.82
C VAL A 127 -20.68 -14.42 1.85
N ARG A 128 -19.52 -14.33 2.51
CA ARG A 128 -19.11 -15.31 3.53
C ARG A 128 -20.06 -15.40 4.73
N TRP A 129 -20.68 -14.27 5.09
CA TRP A 129 -21.66 -14.20 6.18
C TRP A 129 -23.06 -14.60 5.75
N GLY A 130 -23.28 -14.89 4.46
CA GLY A 130 -24.60 -15.24 3.92
C GLY A 130 -25.58 -14.07 3.81
N VAL A 131 -25.07 -12.82 3.88
CA VAL A 131 -25.89 -11.61 3.72
C VAL A 131 -26.30 -11.40 2.27
N ILE A 132 -25.43 -11.78 1.35
CA ILE A 132 -25.68 -11.79 -0.11
C ILE A 132 -25.19 -13.11 -0.73
N ASP A 133 -25.91 -13.58 -1.72
CA ASP A 133 -25.57 -14.83 -2.42
C ASP A 133 -24.38 -14.66 -3.37
N ARG A 134 -24.24 -13.49 -3.97
CA ARG A 134 -23.21 -13.19 -4.97
C ARG A 134 -22.59 -11.83 -4.72
N HIS A 135 -21.27 -11.76 -4.99
CA HIS A 135 -20.54 -10.50 -4.95
C HIS A 135 -20.97 -9.59 -6.12
N PRO A 136 -21.55 -8.40 -5.87
CA PRO A 136 -22.24 -7.62 -6.90
C PRO A 136 -21.31 -6.95 -7.93
N ILE A 137 -20.04 -6.75 -7.59
CA ILE A 137 -19.09 -5.97 -8.44
C ILE A 137 -17.80 -6.71 -8.79
N LYS A 138 -17.59 -7.93 -8.26
CA LYS A 138 -16.34 -8.69 -8.48
C LYS A 138 -16.15 -9.03 -9.95
N GLY A 139 -15.00 -8.65 -10.51
CA GLY A 139 -14.68 -8.83 -11.93
C GLY A 139 -15.36 -7.83 -12.89
N LEU A 140 -16.37 -7.09 -12.42
CA LEU A 140 -17.09 -6.09 -13.21
C LEU A 140 -16.49 -4.69 -13.07
N VAL A 141 -16.01 -4.33 -11.89
CA VAL A 141 -15.34 -3.06 -11.63
C VAL A 141 -13.83 -3.28 -11.62
N LYS A 142 -13.13 -2.50 -12.43
CA LYS A 142 -11.67 -2.54 -12.57
C LYS A 142 -11.03 -1.35 -11.88
N ALA A 143 -9.89 -1.58 -11.23
CA ALA A 143 -9.06 -0.51 -10.72
C ALA A 143 -8.47 0.32 -11.87
N TYR A 144 -8.26 1.62 -11.64
CA TYR A 144 -7.55 2.47 -12.58
C TYR A 144 -6.14 1.94 -12.82
N GLY A 145 -5.74 1.90 -14.07
CA GLY A 145 -4.43 1.46 -14.52
C GLY A 145 -3.68 2.54 -15.30
N LYS A 146 -2.59 2.14 -15.94
CA LYS A 146 -1.78 3.07 -16.77
C LYS A 146 -2.58 3.70 -17.90
N ARG A 147 -3.53 2.97 -18.48
CA ARG A 147 -4.40 3.48 -19.57
C ARG A 147 -5.31 4.60 -19.11
N ASP A 148 -5.64 4.63 -17.82
CA ASP A 148 -6.49 5.65 -17.21
C ASP A 148 -5.66 6.84 -16.69
N GLY A 149 -4.35 6.87 -16.94
CA GLY A 149 -3.44 7.92 -16.51
C GLY A 149 -2.86 7.69 -15.11
N LEU A 150 -3.03 6.50 -14.52
CA LEU A 150 -2.37 6.17 -13.25
C LEU A 150 -0.85 6.25 -13.43
N ARG A 151 -0.21 7.15 -12.68
CA ARG A 151 1.23 7.31 -12.73
C ARG A 151 1.94 6.02 -12.32
N LYS A 152 3.00 5.69 -13.04
CA LYS A 152 3.95 4.64 -12.61
C LYS A 152 4.42 4.97 -11.18
N GLY A 153 4.64 3.94 -10.38
CA GLY A 153 5.27 4.10 -9.06
C GLY A 153 6.60 4.85 -9.16
N ARG A 154 7.14 5.25 -8.01
CA ARG A 154 8.41 5.97 -7.92
C ARG A 154 9.51 5.19 -8.66
N ASP A 155 10.21 5.86 -9.60
CA ASP A 155 11.28 5.31 -10.44
C ASP A 155 12.65 5.94 -10.15
N ARG A 156 12.79 6.67 -9.04
CA ARG A 156 14.02 7.32 -8.57
C ARG A 156 15.13 6.29 -8.38
N TYR A 157 16.20 6.37 -9.17
CA TYR A 157 17.46 5.69 -8.94
C TYR A 157 18.40 6.64 -8.18
N VAL A 158 19.15 6.13 -7.21
CA VAL A 158 20.12 6.91 -6.42
C VAL A 158 21.52 6.65 -7.02
N GLU A 159 22.15 7.69 -7.54
CA GLU A 159 23.51 7.60 -8.08
C GLU A 159 24.53 7.51 -6.94
N ASP A 160 25.72 7.00 -7.22
CA ASP A 160 26.75 6.82 -6.18
C ASP A 160 27.23 8.16 -5.62
N TRP A 161 27.34 9.18 -6.46
CA TRP A 161 27.72 10.53 -6.03
C TRP A 161 26.65 11.17 -5.11
N GLU A 162 25.37 10.93 -5.35
CA GLU A 162 24.28 11.42 -4.49
C GLU A 162 24.32 10.77 -3.11
N LEU A 163 24.60 9.45 -3.09
CA LEU A 163 24.81 8.73 -1.83
C LEU A 163 26.03 9.28 -1.08
N ALA A 164 27.15 9.53 -1.78
CA ALA A 164 28.36 10.10 -1.21
C ALA A 164 28.09 11.52 -0.64
N ALA A 165 27.38 12.37 -1.38
CA ALA A 165 26.98 13.70 -0.92
C ALA A 165 26.15 13.61 0.37
N TRP A 166 25.12 12.74 0.40
CA TRP A 166 24.31 12.54 1.61
C TRP A 166 25.15 12.02 2.80
N GLN A 167 26.11 11.13 2.55
CA GLN A 167 26.97 10.58 3.60
C GLN A 167 27.82 11.63 4.32
N THR A 168 28.14 12.76 3.68
CA THR A 168 28.94 13.82 4.30
C THR A 168 28.23 14.46 5.50
N VAL A 169 26.89 14.55 5.45
CA VAL A 169 26.05 15.14 6.50
C VAL A 169 25.32 14.10 7.37
N ALA A 170 25.33 12.84 6.93
CA ALA A 170 24.65 11.76 7.64
C ALA A 170 25.38 11.39 8.93
N THR A 171 24.62 11.06 9.98
CA THR A 171 25.20 10.51 11.21
C THR A 171 25.85 9.15 10.97
N ARG A 172 26.83 8.78 11.81
CA ARG A 172 27.48 7.45 11.73
C ARG A 172 26.45 6.32 11.74
N GLN A 173 25.42 6.39 12.59
CA GLN A 173 24.35 5.40 12.64
C GLN A 173 23.55 5.30 11.33
N GLN A 174 23.29 6.44 10.66
CA GLN A 174 22.60 6.44 9.37
C GLN A 174 23.46 5.90 8.25
N ARG A 175 24.78 6.18 8.27
CA ARG A 175 25.73 5.57 7.33
C ARG A 175 25.80 4.06 7.49
N ALA A 176 25.93 3.56 8.72
CA ALA A 176 25.91 2.12 9.01
C ALA A 176 24.60 1.45 8.53
N PHE A 177 23.44 2.08 8.81
CA PHE A 177 22.14 1.63 8.31
C PHE A 177 22.11 1.56 6.77
N ALA A 178 22.55 2.62 6.08
CA ALA A 178 22.58 2.67 4.62
C ALA A 178 23.50 1.59 4.05
N ALA A 179 24.71 1.40 4.64
CA ALA A 179 25.64 0.37 4.24
C ALA A 179 25.07 -1.05 4.36
N ILE A 180 24.41 -1.36 5.49
CA ILE A 180 23.75 -2.66 5.68
C ILE A 180 22.66 -2.86 4.59
N ILE A 181 21.81 -1.87 4.32
CA ILE A 181 20.78 -1.99 3.27
C ILE A 181 21.40 -2.17 1.89
N LEU A 182 22.45 -1.41 1.56
CA LEU A 182 23.10 -1.50 0.25
C LEU A 182 23.80 -2.83 0.02
N LEU A 183 24.30 -3.47 1.07
CA LEU A 183 24.96 -4.77 0.99
C LEU A 183 23.98 -5.95 0.98
N THR A 184 22.79 -5.79 1.58
CA THR A 184 21.85 -6.90 1.79
C THR A 184 20.54 -6.75 1.02
N GLY A 185 20.15 -5.54 0.68
CA GLY A 185 18.84 -5.25 0.09
C GLY A 185 17.65 -5.40 1.04
N ILE A 186 17.82 -5.60 2.34
CA ILE A 186 16.74 -5.82 3.28
C ILE A 186 15.82 -4.59 3.44
N ARG A 187 14.60 -4.79 3.94
CA ARG A 187 13.66 -3.70 4.17
C ARG A 187 14.09 -2.84 5.36
N LYS A 188 13.77 -1.56 5.32
CA LYS A 188 14.06 -0.59 6.41
C LYS A 188 13.67 -1.13 7.79
N SER A 189 12.45 -1.63 7.93
CA SER A 189 11.95 -2.16 9.21
C SER A 189 12.73 -3.38 9.69
N ASP A 190 13.16 -4.24 8.78
CA ASP A 190 13.90 -5.45 9.12
C ASP A 190 15.34 -5.09 9.53
N CYS A 191 15.96 -4.12 8.82
CA CYS A 191 17.27 -3.56 9.21
C CYS A 191 17.23 -2.93 10.62
N LEU A 192 16.19 -2.15 10.94
CA LEU A 192 16.06 -1.52 12.26
C LEU A 192 15.73 -2.51 13.39
N ARG A 193 15.28 -3.73 13.07
CA ARG A 193 15.06 -4.81 14.03
C ARG A 193 16.26 -5.73 14.24
N LEU A 194 17.36 -5.51 13.53
CA LEU A 194 18.56 -6.31 13.71
C LEU A 194 19.07 -6.22 15.15
N MET A 195 19.35 -7.40 15.72
CA MET A 195 19.87 -7.56 17.07
C MET A 195 21.25 -8.25 17.04
N GLU A 196 21.96 -8.19 18.17
CA GLU A 196 23.27 -8.83 18.30
C GLU A 196 23.24 -10.35 18.07
N ASN A 197 22.21 -11.03 18.54
CA ASN A 197 22.03 -12.47 18.34
C ASN A 197 21.71 -12.88 16.91
N HIS A 198 21.42 -11.92 16.02
CA HIS A 198 21.28 -12.16 14.58
C HIS A 198 22.63 -12.22 13.85
N VAL A 199 23.69 -11.77 14.51
CA VAL A 199 25.04 -11.81 13.94
C VAL A 199 25.75 -13.07 14.44
N GLY A 200 25.80 -14.08 13.59
CA GLY A 200 26.56 -15.30 13.84
C GLY A 200 28.04 -15.13 13.52
N GLU A 201 28.76 -16.23 13.48
CA GLU A 201 30.18 -16.24 13.12
C GLU A 201 30.41 -15.89 11.63
N ASN A 202 29.62 -16.51 10.74
CA ASN A 202 29.76 -16.39 9.29
C ASN A 202 28.54 -15.82 8.58
N THR A 203 27.44 -15.61 9.28
CA THR A 203 26.19 -15.15 8.69
C THR A 203 25.49 -14.08 9.52
N LEU A 204 24.76 -13.19 8.84
CA LEU A 204 23.76 -12.31 9.41
C LEU A 204 22.39 -12.87 9.08
N THR A 205 21.65 -13.33 10.08
CA THR A 205 20.27 -13.83 9.93
C THR A 205 19.28 -12.69 10.02
N VAL A 206 18.46 -12.51 8.99
CA VAL A 206 17.43 -11.45 8.93
C VAL A 206 16.04 -12.07 8.99
N GLN A 207 15.26 -11.73 10.01
CA GLN A 207 13.85 -12.09 10.10
C GLN A 207 13.01 -11.11 9.28
N VAL A 208 12.37 -11.58 8.21
CA VAL A 208 11.55 -10.75 7.33
C VAL A 208 10.15 -10.61 7.92
N ALA A 209 9.87 -9.49 8.58
CA ALA A 209 8.62 -9.28 9.30
C ALA A 209 7.36 -9.36 8.42
N LYS A 210 7.45 -9.10 7.12
CA LYS A 210 6.31 -9.12 6.19
C LYS A 210 5.89 -10.53 5.78
N THR A 211 6.82 -11.46 5.64
CA THR A 211 6.59 -12.82 5.13
C THR A 211 6.76 -13.90 6.18
N GLY A 212 7.44 -13.59 7.30
CA GLY A 212 7.83 -14.54 8.31
C GLY A 212 9.07 -15.37 7.95
N ASN A 213 9.64 -15.17 6.78
CA ASN A 213 10.84 -15.88 6.32
C ASN A 213 12.09 -15.42 7.08
N SER A 214 13.10 -16.28 7.09
CA SER A 214 14.47 -15.94 7.52
C SER A 214 15.40 -15.98 6.32
N ILE A 215 16.33 -15.03 6.25
CA ILE A 215 17.36 -14.97 5.20
C ILE A 215 18.72 -14.87 5.87
N ASP A 216 19.66 -15.70 5.46
CA ASP A 216 21.05 -15.66 5.91
C ASP A 216 21.94 -15.00 4.87
N PHE A 217 22.58 -13.89 5.26
CA PHE A 217 23.58 -13.21 4.46
C PHE A 217 24.98 -13.59 4.94
N VAL A 218 25.85 -14.03 4.04
CA VAL A 218 27.26 -14.27 4.35
C VAL A 218 27.91 -12.98 4.82
N LEU A 219 28.61 -13.03 5.95
CA LEU A 219 29.34 -11.91 6.51
C LEU A 219 30.63 -11.66 5.73
N THR A 220 30.52 -10.87 4.65
CA THR A 220 31.67 -10.30 3.94
C THR A 220 32.39 -9.27 4.79
N ASP A 221 33.65 -8.92 4.46
CA ASP A 221 34.38 -7.87 5.19
C ASP A 221 33.63 -6.54 5.20
N ALA A 222 33.04 -6.17 4.07
CA ALA A 222 32.20 -4.97 3.98
C ALA A 222 31.00 -5.00 4.94
N LEU A 223 30.30 -6.14 5.03
CA LEU A 223 29.15 -6.27 5.93
C LEU A 223 29.59 -6.31 7.41
N ARG A 224 30.71 -6.96 7.71
CA ARG A 224 31.35 -6.92 9.04
C ARG A 224 31.72 -5.49 9.45
N ALA A 225 32.32 -4.71 8.54
CA ALA A 225 32.64 -3.30 8.78
C ALA A 225 31.38 -2.46 9.04
N ALA A 226 30.33 -2.62 8.26
CA ALA A 226 29.05 -1.92 8.46
C ALA A 226 28.40 -2.27 9.82
N ILE A 227 28.47 -3.53 10.24
CA ILE A 227 27.97 -3.98 11.55
C ILE A 227 28.85 -3.41 12.68
N ALA A 228 30.17 -3.40 12.53
CA ALA A 228 31.10 -2.80 13.49
C ALA A 228 30.82 -1.31 13.67
N GLU A 229 30.57 -0.58 12.58
CA GLU A 229 30.19 0.82 12.63
C GLU A 229 28.85 1.01 13.35
N ALA A 230 27.85 0.16 13.10
CA ALA A 230 26.59 0.19 13.83
C ALA A 230 26.79 -0.02 15.36
N ARG A 231 27.63 -0.99 15.72
CA ARG A 231 28.01 -1.29 17.12
C ARG A 231 28.70 -0.11 17.81
N SER A 232 29.56 0.62 17.10
CA SER A 232 30.29 1.77 17.63
C SER A 232 29.37 2.96 17.99
N CYS A 233 28.17 3.00 17.43
CA CYS A 233 27.20 4.10 17.58
C CYS A 233 26.14 3.85 18.62
N LYS A 234 26.07 2.67 19.23
CA LYS A 234 24.97 2.28 20.12
C LYS A 234 25.35 2.36 21.60
N PRO A 235 24.38 2.53 22.51
CA PRO A 235 24.58 2.32 23.94
C PRO A 235 25.04 0.87 24.21
N LYS A 236 26.00 0.67 25.12
CA LYS A 236 26.61 -0.64 25.42
C LYS A 236 25.60 -1.74 25.75
N LEU A 237 24.52 -1.40 26.44
CA LEU A 237 23.50 -2.37 26.89
C LEU A 237 22.38 -2.64 25.90
N SER A 238 22.41 -2.06 24.70
CA SER A 238 21.37 -2.33 23.71
C SER A 238 21.56 -3.69 23.03
N LEU A 239 20.46 -4.45 22.92
CA LEU A 239 20.40 -5.69 22.14
C LEU A 239 20.34 -5.41 20.62
N TYR A 240 19.85 -4.23 20.20
CA TYR A 240 19.71 -3.86 18.80
C TYR A 240 21.03 -3.32 18.23
N LEU A 241 21.29 -3.61 16.98
CA LEU A 241 22.45 -3.05 16.25
C LEU A 241 22.28 -1.55 15.98
N LEU A 242 21.06 -1.11 15.71
CA LEU A 242 20.72 0.27 15.33
C LEU A 242 19.62 0.82 16.27
N PRO A 243 19.88 0.95 17.57
CA PRO A 243 18.88 1.41 18.53
C PRO A 243 18.69 2.93 18.50
N ASN A 244 17.62 3.40 19.12
CA ASN A 244 17.46 4.80 19.46
C ASN A 244 18.37 5.18 20.67
N ARG A 245 18.37 6.46 21.05
CA ARG A 245 19.20 6.97 22.18
C ARG A 245 18.93 6.26 23.53
N ARG A 246 17.74 5.64 23.69
CA ARG A 246 17.36 4.90 24.89
C ARG A 246 17.70 3.40 24.79
N GLY A 247 18.42 2.97 23.78
CA GLY A 247 18.77 1.56 23.55
C GLY A 247 17.63 0.70 22.99
N ARG A 248 16.48 1.28 22.62
CA ARG A 248 15.30 0.57 22.13
C ARG A 248 15.23 0.56 20.59
N CYS A 249 14.46 -0.38 20.05
CA CYS A 249 14.16 -0.45 18.62
C CYS A 249 13.49 0.85 18.12
N TYR A 250 13.81 1.25 16.88
CA TYR A 250 13.08 2.32 16.20
C TYR A 250 11.73 1.89 15.63
N VAL A 251 11.51 0.59 15.50
CA VAL A 251 10.22 0.03 15.09
C VAL A 251 9.40 -0.18 16.35
N ASN A 252 8.27 0.50 16.46
CA ASN A 252 7.35 0.34 17.58
C ASN A 252 6.51 -0.94 17.47
N GLU A 253 5.64 -1.22 18.45
CA GLU A 253 4.75 -2.37 18.46
C GLU A 253 3.81 -2.42 17.26
N ASP A 254 3.41 -1.26 16.75
CA ASP A 254 2.57 -1.11 15.56
C ASP A 254 3.33 -1.33 14.24
N GLY A 255 4.65 -1.55 14.29
CA GLY A 255 5.51 -1.68 13.11
C GLY A 255 5.90 -0.34 12.45
N LEU A 256 5.64 0.78 13.11
CA LEU A 256 5.95 2.12 12.59
C LEU A 256 7.37 2.55 12.96
N THR A 257 7.96 3.40 12.11
CA THR A 257 9.33 3.90 12.23
C THR A 257 9.42 5.42 12.26
N GLN A 258 8.38 6.10 12.77
CA GLN A 258 8.21 7.55 12.68
C GLN A 258 9.42 8.36 13.15
N THR A 259 10.00 7.98 14.29
CA THR A 259 11.19 8.66 14.84
C THR A 259 12.41 8.53 13.91
N TRP A 260 12.62 7.33 13.33
CA TRP A 260 13.69 7.12 12.35
C TRP A 260 13.45 7.89 11.06
N ASP A 261 12.21 7.88 10.57
CA ASP A 261 11.82 8.58 9.35
C ASP A 261 11.97 10.10 9.50
N GLY A 262 11.65 10.66 10.67
CA GLY A 262 11.89 12.06 10.98
C GLY A 262 13.39 12.41 10.95
N ARG A 263 14.24 11.59 11.56
CA ARG A 263 15.69 11.78 11.53
C ARG A 263 16.25 11.67 10.10
N TRP A 264 15.78 10.71 9.32
CA TRP A 264 16.19 10.56 7.92
C TRP A 264 15.83 11.81 7.11
N ARG A 265 14.59 12.30 7.28
CA ARG A 265 14.12 13.51 6.60
C ARG A 265 14.98 14.73 6.96
N ALA A 266 15.23 14.98 8.23
CA ALA A 266 16.07 16.09 8.66
C ALA A 266 17.49 16.00 8.09
N THR A 267 18.07 14.81 7.98
CA THR A 267 19.39 14.63 7.34
C THR A 267 19.31 14.85 5.83
N MET A 268 18.22 14.45 5.18
CA MET A 268 18.01 14.69 3.77
C MET A 268 17.86 16.18 3.44
N GLU A 269 17.12 16.92 4.28
CA GLU A 269 17.01 18.38 4.17
C GLU A 269 18.38 19.05 4.28
N LYS A 270 19.21 18.65 5.25
CA LYS A 270 20.59 19.14 5.35
C LYS A 270 21.45 18.79 4.14
N ALA A 271 21.27 17.59 3.55
CA ALA A 271 22.02 17.20 2.36
C ALA A 271 21.65 18.07 1.15
N LEU A 272 20.36 18.35 0.97
CA LEU A 272 19.86 19.23 -0.10
C LEU A 272 20.35 20.70 0.07
N GLU A 273 20.54 21.15 1.31
CA GLU A 273 21.03 22.51 1.59
C GLU A 273 22.55 22.65 1.51
N ALA A 274 23.31 21.60 1.90
CA ALA A 274 24.74 21.68 2.11
C ALA A 274 25.60 21.00 1.03
N THR A 275 24.98 20.34 0.04
CA THR A 275 25.67 19.60 -1.02
C THR A 275 25.00 19.83 -2.38
N ASP A 276 25.59 19.28 -3.45
CA ASP A 276 25.03 19.35 -4.82
C ASP A 276 23.84 18.41 -5.04
N LEU A 277 23.26 17.83 -3.97
CA LEU A 277 22.12 16.94 -4.07
C LEU A 277 20.85 17.74 -4.43
N GLU A 278 20.31 17.52 -5.62
CA GLU A 278 19.12 18.24 -6.10
C GLU A 278 17.82 17.55 -5.72
N GLN A 279 17.84 16.24 -5.54
CA GLN A 279 16.63 15.43 -5.34
C GLN A 279 16.72 14.53 -4.12
N ALA A 280 15.74 14.64 -3.23
CA ALA A 280 15.64 13.76 -2.07
C ALA A 280 15.45 12.29 -2.47
N PHE A 281 16.08 11.39 -1.73
CA PHE A 281 15.84 9.97 -1.79
C PHE A 281 15.44 9.38 -0.42
N THR A 282 14.79 8.24 -0.45
CA THR A 282 14.29 7.55 0.73
C THR A 282 15.10 6.27 0.99
N GLN A 283 14.94 5.69 2.18
CA GLN A 283 15.53 4.39 2.50
C GLN A 283 15.05 3.28 1.54
N HIS A 284 13.83 3.43 0.99
CA HIS A 284 13.31 2.49 0.00
C HIS A 284 14.03 2.61 -1.35
N ASP A 285 14.50 3.81 -1.69
CA ASP A 285 15.28 4.03 -2.92
C ASP A 285 16.68 3.38 -2.82
N LEU A 286 17.27 3.28 -1.61
CA LEU A 286 18.50 2.50 -1.39
C LEU A 286 18.28 1.01 -1.68
N ARG A 287 17.19 0.44 -1.20
CA ARG A 287 16.82 -0.95 -1.51
C ARG A 287 16.54 -1.13 -3.02
N ALA A 288 15.93 -0.14 -3.67
CA ALA A 288 15.73 -0.17 -5.11
C ALA A 288 17.04 -0.04 -5.90
N LYS A 289 18.04 0.68 -5.36
CA LYS A 289 19.39 0.71 -5.91
C LYS A 289 20.00 -0.69 -5.91
N VAL A 290 19.94 -1.44 -4.82
CA VAL A 290 20.41 -2.83 -4.75
C VAL A 290 19.77 -3.69 -5.84
N GLY A 291 18.46 -3.63 -6.00
CA GLY A 291 17.77 -4.35 -7.07
C GLY A 291 18.17 -3.89 -8.47
N SER A 292 18.48 -2.60 -8.64
CA SER A 292 18.90 -2.03 -9.94
C SER A 292 20.35 -2.39 -10.30
N ASP A 293 21.23 -2.47 -9.31
CA ASP A 293 22.67 -2.73 -9.50
C ASP A 293 22.97 -4.23 -9.53
N ALA A 294 22.02 -5.08 -9.15
CA ALA A 294 22.19 -6.53 -9.25
C ALA A 294 22.45 -6.97 -10.71
N GLU A 295 23.33 -7.94 -10.90
CA GLU A 295 23.80 -8.44 -12.19
C GLU A 295 22.65 -8.84 -13.14
N ASN A 296 21.63 -9.48 -12.57
CA ASN A 296 20.46 -9.93 -13.32
C ASN A 296 19.22 -9.92 -12.44
N ASP A 297 18.06 -10.19 -13.05
CA ASP A 297 16.77 -10.16 -12.36
C ASP A 297 16.60 -11.25 -11.31
N ALA A 298 17.22 -12.43 -11.52
CA ALA A 298 17.18 -13.53 -10.57
C ALA A 298 17.95 -13.16 -9.30
N ARG A 299 19.16 -12.59 -9.44
CA ARG A 299 19.95 -12.11 -8.31
C ARG A 299 19.26 -10.96 -7.58
N ALA A 300 18.64 -10.04 -8.32
CA ALA A 300 17.84 -8.97 -7.73
C ALA A 300 16.63 -9.51 -6.94
N GLN A 301 15.96 -10.53 -7.46
CA GLN A 301 14.83 -11.19 -6.79
C GLN A 301 15.28 -11.86 -5.48
N GLU A 302 16.39 -12.59 -5.51
CA GLU A 302 16.98 -13.27 -4.35
C GLU A 302 17.34 -12.26 -3.24
N LEU A 303 18.15 -11.22 -3.55
CA LEU A 303 18.55 -10.18 -2.60
C LEU A 303 17.37 -9.44 -1.99
N LEU A 304 16.30 -9.26 -2.76
CA LEU A 304 15.13 -8.53 -2.32
C LEU A 304 14.04 -9.42 -1.70
N ASP A 305 14.24 -10.74 -1.61
CA ASP A 305 13.21 -11.70 -1.13
C ASP A 305 11.85 -11.43 -1.77
N HIS A 306 11.81 -11.39 -3.09
CA HIS A 306 10.57 -11.20 -3.83
C HIS A 306 10.02 -12.53 -4.35
N THR A 307 8.71 -12.72 -4.21
CA THR A 307 8.03 -13.93 -4.67
C THR A 307 7.97 -14.05 -6.20
N SER A 308 8.21 -12.95 -6.95
CA SER A 308 8.24 -12.99 -8.41
C SER A 308 9.20 -11.96 -9.02
N VAL A 309 9.81 -12.35 -10.14
CA VAL A 309 10.66 -11.48 -10.97
C VAL A 309 9.90 -10.27 -11.49
N ALA A 310 8.59 -10.42 -11.77
CA ALA A 310 7.76 -9.32 -12.27
C ALA A 310 7.70 -8.14 -11.29
N VAL A 311 7.59 -8.42 -9.98
CA VAL A 311 7.63 -7.38 -8.93
C VAL A 311 8.99 -6.68 -8.92
N THR A 312 10.08 -7.43 -9.04
CA THR A 312 11.44 -6.90 -9.08
C THR A 312 11.62 -5.96 -10.28
N ARG A 313 11.26 -6.40 -11.47
CA ARG A 313 11.33 -5.58 -12.69
C ARG A 313 10.48 -4.31 -12.61
N GLN A 314 9.27 -4.43 -12.11
CA GLN A 314 8.33 -3.33 -12.08
C GLN A 314 8.73 -2.22 -11.10
N HIS A 315 9.31 -2.56 -9.95
CA HIS A 315 9.46 -1.62 -8.83
C HIS A 315 10.91 -1.32 -8.44
N TYR A 316 11.86 -2.19 -8.81
CA TYR A 316 13.23 -2.14 -8.29
C TYR A 316 14.32 -2.04 -9.37
N ARG A 317 14.03 -2.36 -10.63
CA ARG A 317 14.97 -2.13 -11.75
C ARG A 317 14.77 -0.72 -12.30
N ARG A 318 15.41 0.26 -11.66
CA ARG A 318 15.23 1.70 -11.95
C ARG A 318 16.38 2.31 -12.73
N LYS A 319 17.56 1.70 -12.69
CA LYS A 319 18.73 2.13 -13.46
C LYS A 319 18.47 1.91 -14.96
N ARG A 320 18.71 2.94 -15.77
CA ARG A 320 18.65 2.82 -17.23
C ARG A 320 19.77 1.93 -17.71
N GLN A 321 19.46 0.93 -18.52
CA GLN A 321 20.45 0.08 -19.15
C GLN A 321 20.79 0.64 -20.54
N ALA A 322 22.08 0.83 -20.81
CA ALA A 322 22.54 1.12 -22.15
C ALA A 322 22.50 -0.18 -22.97
N ILE A 323 21.75 -0.16 -24.06
CA ILE A 323 21.64 -1.29 -24.99
C ILE A 323 22.56 -1.01 -26.17
N LYS A 324 23.45 -1.96 -26.49
CA LYS A 324 24.25 -1.87 -27.70
C LYS A 324 23.33 -2.02 -28.91
N PRO A 325 23.36 -1.08 -29.85
CA PRO A 325 22.56 -1.21 -31.08
C PRO A 325 23.04 -2.42 -31.88
N VAL A 326 22.11 -3.01 -32.62
CA VAL A 326 22.46 -4.00 -33.66
C VAL A 326 23.17 -3.25 -34.77
N LYS A 327 24.25 -3.85 -35.34
CA LYS A 327 25.05 -3.26 -36.42
C LYS A 327 24.18 -2.81 -37.57
#